data_a9c0207bbaf3bbdbf7bfd05603f61ecd
#
_entry.id   a9c0207bbaf3bbdbf7bfd05603f61ecd
#
_cell.length_a   1.000
_cell.length_b   1.000
_cell.length_c   1.000
_cell.angle_alpha   90.00
_cell.angle_beta   90.00
_cell.angle_gamma   90.00
#
_symmetry.space_group_name_H-M   'P 1'
#
loop_
_entity.id
_entity.type
_entity.pdbx_description
1 polymer ?
#
loop_
_entity_poly.entity_id
_entity_poly.type
_entity_poly.pdbx_seq_one_letter_code
_entity_poly.pdbx_strand_id
1 'polypeptide(L)'
;YKHLSIFLFAQIIFGQAPEGICGTQPMPQEQVLEIKSGIEQTNRERIRDSSAVHILVAWHEIQTESGLGYNSIDAINACIEALNDDYLPHNIFFTLDTVNRVVNDNWFNNWYDIHVDGMVELNYDPYHYLNIYTADLLSAGVQGFAYLGNQFASSHPQQSVNLDHDRINSTWVVTHEVGHHLGLPHTFQGDCSEPNDGIDDTPQHNESGLWSCNSSQDTCPNDPGNDPVTNYMNYSGSCQTEYTPGQHDWQHYVIENYHTGYLENNFFYPLLRVNGINYLADSDGDYRFNPGDTSRVKIVLANEWGGDAVNVSLTLESDDPRITILDNHIDFNNSPIGDITIASQDIGSTAFDWFLVTADVD
;
A
#
# COMPACT_ATOMS: atom_id res chain seq x y z
N TYR A 1 19.73 23.35 -44.02
CA TYR A 1 18.38 22.88 -43.81
C TYR A 1 18.21 22.63 -42.32
N LYS A 2 17.43 23.50 -41.63
CA LYS A 2 17.04 23.30 -40.21
C LYS A 2 15.77 22.47 -40.19
N HIS A 3 15.84 21.28 -39.62
CA HIS A 3 14.64 20.50 -39.31
C HIS A 3 13.97 21.13 -38.10
N LEU A 4 12.79 21.67 -38.32
CA LEU A 4 11.86 22.13 -37.27
C LEU A 4 11.03 20.90 -36.88
N SER A 5 11.33 20.31 -35.74
CA SER A 5 10.49 19.27 -35.15
C SER A 5 9.35 19.97 -34.41
N ILE A 6 8.16 19.88 -34.96
CA ILE A 6 6.93 20.33 -34.30
C ILE A 6 6.48 19.19 -33.39
N PHE A 7 6.68 19.35 -32.08
CA PHE A 7 5.99 18.49 -31.10
C PHE A 7 4.52 18.93 -31.04
N LEU A 8 3.64 18.10 -31.60
CA LEU A 8 2.20 18.21 -31.31
C LEU A 8 1.99 17.68 -29.90
N PHE A 9 1.79 18.57 -28.95
CA PHE A 9 1.14 18.20 -27.70
C PHE A 9 -0.32 17.89 -28.03
N ALA A 10 -0.69 16.61 -28.00
CA ALA A 10 -2.09 16.23 -27.93
C ALA A 10 -2.62 16.68 -26.55
N GLN A 11 -3.39 17.74 -26.50
CA GLN A 11 -4.21 18.03 -25.33
C GLN A 11 -5.26 16.91 -25.27
N ILE A 12 -5.07 16.00 -24.33
CA ILE A 12 -6.10 15.02 -23.98
C ILE A 12 -7.20 15.84 -23.27
N ILE A 13 -8.31 16.03 -23.93
CA ILE A 13 -9.50 16.62 -23.32
C ILE A 13 -10.06 15.55 -22.39
N PHE A 14 -9.87 15.73 -21.09
CA PHE A 14 -10.49 14.89 -20.07
C PHE A 14 -12.01 14.99 -20.20
N GLY A 15 -12.66 13.90 -20.57
CA GLY A 15 -14.11 13.77 -20.40
C GLY A 15 -14.45 13.80 -18.91
N GLN A 16 -15.57 14.39 -18.52
CA GLN A 16 -16.01 14.38 -17.13
C GLN A 16 -16.12 12.93 -16.64
N ALA A 17 -15.31 12.57 -15.64
CA ALA A 17 -15.42 11.29 -14.96
C ALA A 17 -16.78 11.22 -14.22
N PRO A 18 -17.44 10.06 -14.15
CA PRO A 18 -18.62 9.89 -13.31
C PRO A 18 -18.30 10.20 -11.84
N GLU A 19 -19.25 10.76 -11.10
CA GLU A 19 -19.06 11.28 -9.73
C GLU A 19 -18.40 10.24 -8.80
N GLY A 20 -17.25 10.61 -8.23
CA GLY A 20 -16.62 9.87 -7.13
C GLY A 20 -15.67 8.73 -7.52
N ILE A 21 -15.02 8.79 -8.67
CA ILE A 21 -14.21 7.72 -9.26
C ILE A 21 -12.72 8.11 -9.29
N CYS A 22 -11.85 7.11 -9.49
CA CYS A 22 -10.45 7.28 -9.84
C CYS A 22 -10.32 8.02 -11.17
N GLY A 23 -9.42 9.01 -11.21
CA GLY A 23 -9.13 9.81 -12.40
C GLY A 23 -8.04 9.21 -13.29
N THR A 24 -7.51 8.05 -12.94
CA THR A 24 -6.44 7.36 -13.70
C THR A 24 -6.94 6.93 -15.06
N GLN A 25 -6.16 7.25 -16.09
CA GLN A 25 -6.51 6.87 -17.46
C GLN A 25 -6.25 5.38 -17.70
N PRO A 26 -7.10 4.71 -18.50
CA PRO A 26 -6.90 3.31 -18.86
C PRO A 26 -5.52 3.09 -19.50
N MET A 27 -4.88 1.95 -19.18
CA MET A 27 -3.63 1.56 -19.81
C MET A 27 -3.87 1.24 -21.30
N PRO A 28 -3.08 1.78 -22.24
CA PRO A 28 -3.16 1.38 -23.62
C PRO A 28 -2.96 -0.13 -23.79
N GLN A 29 -3.78 -0.77 -24.61
CA GLN A 29 -3.75 -2.22 -24.83
C GLN A 29 -2.37 -2.75 -25.24
N GLU A 30 -1.61 -1.97 -26.01
CA GLU A 30 -0.24 -2.32 -26.41
C GLU A 30 0.67 -2.44 -25.19
N GLN A 31 0.54 -1.53 -24.22
CA GLN A 31 1.31 -1.58 -22.96
C GLN A 31 0.88 -2.75 -22.07
N VAL A 32 -0.41 -3.07 -22.01
CA VAL A 32 -0.91 -4.26 -21.31
C VAL A 32 -0.22 -5.52 -21.85
N LEU A 33 -0.20 -5.67 -23.16
CA LEU A 33 0.44 -6.82 -23.82
C LEU A 33 1.97 -6.84 -23.66
N GLU A 34 2.61 -5.68 -23.64
CA GLU A 34 4.06 -5.57 -23.42
C GLU A 34 4.44 -6.06 -22.02
N ILE A 35 3.77 -5.58 -20.97
CA ILE A 35 4.03 -6.00 -19.59
C ILE A 35 3.71 -7.49 -19.41
N LYS A 36 2.55 -7.95 -19.90
CA LYS A 36 2.16 -9.37 -19.84
C LYS A 36 3.24 -10.26 -20.48
N SER A 37 3.69 -9.91 -21.68
CA SER A 37 4.76 -10.65 -22.37
C SER A 37 6.08 -10.62 -21.60
N GLY A 38 6.41 -9.50 -20.97
CA GLY A 38 7.60 -9.37 -20.14
C GLY A 38 7.55 -10.30 -18.91
N ILE A 39 6.41 -10.36 -18.23
CA ILE A 39 6.18 -11.26 -17.10
C ILE A 39 6.27 -12.72 -17.50
N GLU A 40 5.70 -13.10 -18.64
CA GLU A 40 5.75 -14.47 -19.17
C GLU A 40 7.19 -14.91 -19.49
N GLN A 41 8.04 -14.00 -19.94
CA GLN A 41 9.45 -14.26 -20.25
C GLN A 41 10.32 -14.30 -19.00
N THR A 42 9.88 -13.63 -17.94
CA THR A 42 10.57 -13.65 -16.65
C THR A 42 10.24 -14.96 -15.92
N ASN A 43 11.23 -15.54 -15.24
CA ASN A 43 10.96 -16.71 -14.40
C ASN A 43 9.99 -16.32 -13.28
N ARG A 44 8.75 -16.82 -13.34
CA ARG A 44 7.70 -16.52 -12.36
C ARG A 44 8.09 -16.88 -10.92
N GLU A 45 8.87 -17.96 -10.76
CA GLU A 45 9.42 -18.33 -9.45
C GLU A 45 10.36 -17.23 -8.92
N ARG A 46 11.18 -16.64 -9.79
CA ARG A 46 12.08 -15.55 -9.42
C ARG A 46 11.31 -14.28 -8.98
N ILE A 47 10.21 -13.94 -9.65
CA ILE A 47 9.39 -12.78 -9.24
C ILE A 47 8.75 -13.04 -7.87
N ARG A 48 8.16 -14.22 -7.65
CA ARG A 48 7.53 -14.59 -6.37
C ARG A 48 8.50 -14.70 -5.20
N ASP A 49 9.74 -15.06 -5.48
CA ASP A 49 10.84 -15.08 -4.51
C ASP A 49 11.57 -13.72 -4.46
N SER A 50 11.02 -12.66 -5.09
CA SER A 50 11.65 -11.35 -5.05
C SER A 50 11.78 -10.85 -3.62
N SER A 51 12.91 -10.23 -3.33
CA SER A 51 13.16 -9.61 -2.02
C SER A 51 12.12 -8.52 -1.75
N ALA A 52 11.83 -8.30 -0.48
CA ALA A 52 10.95 -7.22 -0.07
C ALA A 52 11.38 -5.89 -0.71
N VAL A 53 10.41 -5.14 -1.25
CA VAL A 53 10.62 -3.81 -1.81
C VAL A 53 10.19 -2.78 -0.79
N HIS A 54 11.04 -1.79 -0.57
CA HIS A 54 10.75 -0.69 0.32
C HIS A 54 10.65 0.64 -0.43
N ILE A 55 9.54 1.27 -0.31
CA ILE A 55 9.24 2.52 -0.98
C ILE A 55 9.21 3.63 0.06
N LEU A 56 10.14 4.57 -0.08
CA LEU A 56 10.12 5.81 0.71
C LEU A 56 9.02 6.72 0.18
N VAL A 57 8.24 7.33 1.07
CA VAL A 57 7.14 8.21 0.73
C VAL A 57 7.47 9.65 1.09
N ALA A 58 7.36 10.53 0.08
CA ALA A 58 7.33 11.97 0.26
C ALA A 58 5.87 12.44 0.13
N TRP A 59 5.31 12.94 1.22
CA TRP A 59 3.92 13.39 1.28
C TRP A 59 3.84 14.91 1.11
N HIS A 60 3.11 15.38 0.12
CA HIS A 60 2.92 16.79 -0.20
C HIS A 60 1.48 17.21 0.09
N GLU A 61 1.29 17.96 1.16
CA GLU A 61 -0.01 18.44 1.59
C GLU A 61 -0.21 19.88 1.10
N ILE A 62 -1.14 20.05 0.18
CA ILE A 62 -1.49 21.37 -0.36
C ILE A 62 -2.69 21.90 0.42
N GLN A 63 -2.56 23.10 0.95
CA GLN A 63 -3.52 23.73 1.85
C GLN A 63 -3.94 25.09 1.32
N THR A 64 -5.13 25.55 1.74
CA THR A 64 -5.54 26.94 1.57
C THR A 64 -4.98 27.82 2.69
N GLU A 65 -5.00 29.14 2.49
CA GLU A 65 -4.71 30.12 3.56
C GLU A 65 -5.66 29.99 4.77
N SER A 66 -6.87 29.46 4.56
CA SER A 66 -7.85 29.21 5.63
C SER A 66 -7.62 27.90 6.39
N GLY A 67 -6.65 27.07 5.96
CA GLY A 67 -6.28 25.80 6.60
C GLY A 67 -7.08 24.60 6.09
N LEU A 68 -7.86 24.71 5.02
CA LEU A 68 -8.42 23.52 4.35
C LEU A 68 -7.28 22.70 3.73
N GLY A 69 -7.42 21.38 3.73
CA GLY A 69 -6.42 20.45 3.23
C GLY A 69 -5.41 20.00 4.26
N TYR A 70 -5.48 20.50 5.51
CA TYR A 70 -4.59 20.05 6.59
C TYR A 70 -5.01 18.68 7.11
N ASN A 71 -4.05 17.77 7.16
CA ASN A 71 -4.16 16.47 7.83
C ASN A 71 -3.10 16.37 8.93
N SER A 72 -3.47 15.80 10.07
CA SER A 72 -2.51 15.57 11.15
C SER A 72 -1.47 14.54 10.74
N ILE A 73 -0.29 14.59 11.33
CA ILE A 73 0.75 13.59 11.09
C ILE A 73 0.28 12.18 11.47
N ASP A 74 -0.56 12.07 12.51
CA ASP A 74 -1.13 10.79 12.93
C ASP A 74 -2.09 10.22 11.88
N ALA A 75 -2.88 11.08 11.21
CA ALA A 75 -3.76 10.63 10.12
C ALA A 75 -2.96 10.16 8.90
N ILE A 76 -1.87 10.86 8.56
CA ILE A 76 -0.97 10.46 7.47
C ILE A 76 -0.27 9.13 7.83
N ASN A 77 0.23 8.98 9.06
CA ASN A 77 0.84 7.73 9.51
C ASN A 77 -0.16 6.56 9.48
N ALA A 78 -1.39 6.76 9.96
CA ALA A 78 -2.43 5.73 9.89
C ALA A 78 -2.76 5.31 8.46
N CYS A 79 -2.72 6.24 7.51
CA CYS A 79 -2.85 5.95 6.08
C CYS A 79 -1.69 5.07 5.57
N ILE A 80 -0.45 5.36 5.96
CA ILE A 80 0.73 4.56 5.58
C ILE A 80 0.70 3.18 6.25
N GLU A 81 0.25 3.09 7.51
CA GLU A 81 0.08 1.80 8.21
C GLU A 81 -0.92 0.90 7.46
N ALA A 82 -2.09 1.45 7.11
CA ALA A 82 -3.10 0.71 6.35
C ALA A 82 -2.59 0.29 4.97
N LEU A 83 -1.86 1.16 4.28
CA LEU A 83 -1.21 0.83 3.01
C LEU A 83 -0.21 -0.33 3.19
N ASN A 84 0.56 -0.34 4.28
CA ASN A 84 1.46 -1.45 4.60
C ASN A 84 0.71 -2.75 4.87
N ASP A 85 -0.41 -2.72 5.59
CA ASP A 85 -1.23 -3.91 5.84
C ASP A 85 -1.76 -4.52 4.53
N ASP A 86 -2.21 -3.66 3.60
CA ASP A 86 -2.76 -4.09 2.31
C ASP A 86 -1.68 -4.68 1.37
N TYR A 87 -0.46 -4.13 1.41
CA TYR A 87 0.66 -4.55 0.56
C TYR A 87 1.56 -5.62 1.19
N LEU A 88 1.37 -5.92 2.47
CA LEU A 88 2.11 -6.94 3.20
C LEU A 88 2.17 -8.29 2.49
N PRO A 89 1.06 -8.84 1.95
CA PRO A 89 1.07 -10.11 1.23
C PRO A 89 1.91 -10.07 -0.06
N HIS A 90 2.27 -8.87 -0.52
CA HIS A 90 2.97 -8.62 -1.77
C HIS A 90 4.45 -8.24 -1.58
N ASN A 91 4.98 -8.31 -0.34
CA ASN A 91 6.35 -7.93 0.00
C ASN A 91 6.73 -6.50 -0.44
N ILE A 92 5.76 -5.58 -0.45
CA ILE A 92 5.97 -4.17 -0.72
C ILE A 92 5.62 -3.38 0.53
N PHE A 93 6.50 -2.45 0.92
CA PHE A 93 6.40 -1.72 2.17
C PHE A 93 6.67 -0.24 1.95
N PHE A 94 6.01 0.59 2.75
CA PHE A 94 6.07 2.04 2.63
C PHE A 94 6.54 2.66 3.94
N THR A 95 7.44 3.64 3.85
CA THR A 95 7.85 4.45 5.00
C THR A 95 7.65 5.91 4.68
N LEU A 96 6.88 6.59 5.50
CA LEU A 96 6.78 8.05 5.45
C LEU A 96 8.13 8.66 5.89
N ASP A 97 8.84 9.26 4.95
CA ASP A 97 10.14 9.90 5.21
C ASP A 97 9.99 11.41 5.42
N THR A 98 9.20 12.05 4.59
CA THR A 98 9.03 13.51 4.66
C THR A 98 7.59 13.94 4.41
N VAL A 99 7.19 15.03 5.08
CA VAL A 99 5.90 15.70 4.85
C VAL A 99 6.18 17.17 4.51
N ASN A 100 5.84 17.55 3.29
CA ASN A 100 5.93 18.91 2.79
C ASN A 100 4.56 19.57 2.80
N ARG A 101 4.40 20.70 3.48
CA ARG A 101 3.15 21.45 3.58
C ARG A 101 3.25 22.76 2.84
N VAL A 102 2.34 22.94 1.88
CA VAL A 102 2.34 24.09 0.97
C VAL A 102 1.01 24.82 1.04
N VAL A 103 1.05 26.12 1.30
CA VAL A 103 -0.15 26.98 1.27
C VAL A 103 -0.26 27.61 -0.12
N ASN A 104 -1.23 27.12 -0.90
CA ASN A 104 -1.51 27.64 -2.25
C ASN A 104 -2.97 27.36 -2.63
N ASP A 105 -3.83 28.34 -2.46
CA ASP A 105 -5.26 28.23 -2.74
C ASP A 105 -5.58 27.86 -4.20
N ASN A 106 -4.75 28.33 -5.15
CA ASN A 106 -4.96 28.00 -6.55
C ASN A 106 -4.64 26.53 -6.83
N TRP A 107 -3.54 26.01 -6.30
CA TRP A 107 -3.23 24.59 -6.43
C TRP A 107 -4.25 23.74 -5.68
N PHE A 108 -4.61 24.11 -4.46
CA PHE A 108 -5.58 23.35 -3.68
C PHE A 108 -6.90 23.16 -4.43
N ASN A 109 -7.49 24.25 -4.93
CA ASN A 109 -8.81 24.22 -5.56
C ASN A 109 -8.83 23.75 -7.02
N ASN A 110 -7.68 23.69 -7.70
CA ASN A 110 -7.61 23.37 -9.13
C ASN A 110 -6.58 22.27 -9.43
N TRP A 111 -6.15 21.50 -8.42
CA TRP A 111 -5.07 20.54 -8.57
C TRP A 111 -5.28 19.57 -9.73
N TYR A 112 -6.48 19.05 -9.88
CA TYR A 112 -6.81 18.10 -10.95
C TYR A 112 -6.47 18.64 -12.35
N ASP A 113 -6.66 19.93 -12.59
CA ASP A 113 -6.44 20.57 -13.88
C ASP A 113 -5.00 21.07 -14.10
N ILE A 114 -4.30 21.45 -13.01
CA ILE A 114 -3.01 22.15 -13.09
C ILE A 114 -1.88 21.46 -12.30
N HIS A 115 -2.09 20.22 -11.85
CA HIS A 115 -1.14 19.47 -11.00
C HIS A 115 0.27 19.37 -11.59
N VAL A 116 0.43 19.34 -12.92
CA VAL A 116 1.75 19.15 -13.54
C VAL A 116 2.73 20.26 -13.13
N ASP A 117 2.30 21.50 -13.07
CA ASP A 117 3.15 22.63 -12.65
C ASP A 117 3.55 22.47 -11.17
N GLY A 118 2.59 22.10 -10.31
CA GLY A 118 2.85 21.83 -8.90
C GLY A 118 3.76 20.62 -8.67
N MET A 119 3.57 19.55 -9.42
CA MET A 119 4.44 18.38 -9.33
C MET A 119 5.89 18.70 -9.72
N VAL A 120 6.09 19.49 -10.80
CA VAL A 120 7.44 19.92 -11.22
C VAL A 120 8.11 20.76 -10.13
N GLU A 121 7.36 21.60 -9.42
CA GLU A 121 7.91 22.47 -8.37
C GLU A 121 8.13 21.72 -7.05
N LEU A 122 7.24 20.81 -6.67
CA LEU A 122 7.21 20.21 -5.35
C LEU A 122 7.85 18.82 -5.27
N ASN A 123 8.03 18.12 -6.40
CA ASN A 123 8.50 16.73 -6.35
C ASN A 123 9.79 16.58 -5.53
N TYR A 124 9.86 15.47 -4.81
CA TYR A 124 11.01 15.12 -3.99
C TYR A 124 11.60 13.82 -4.50
N ASP A 125 12.74 13.87 -5.18
CA ASP A 125 13.47 12.75 -5.75
C ASP A 125 12.57 11.60 -6.27
N PRO A 126 11.81 11.78 -7.34
CA PRO A 126 10.83 10.80 -7.82
C PRO A 126 11.45 9.48 -8.28
N TYR A 127 12.79 9.42 -8.39
CA TYR A 127 13.49 8.16 -8.67
C TYR A 127 13.50 7.21 -7.47
N HIS A 128 13.70 7.74 -6.24
CA HIS A 128 13.78 6.94 -5.02
C HIS A 128 12.49 7.00 -4.17
N TYR A 129 11.63 8.01 -4.38
CA TYR A 129 10.46 8.26 -3.54
C TYR A 129 9.17 8.17 -4.32
N LEU A 130 8.18 7.54 -3.73
CA LEU A 130 6.79 7.74 -4.11
C LEU A 130 6.33 9.10 -3.59
N ASN A 131 6.03 10.01 -4.51
CA ASN A 131 5.44 11.31 -4.18
C ASN A 131 3.92 11.19 -4.12
N ILE A 132 3.32 11.49 -2.97
CA ILE A 132 1.87 11.52 -2.76
C ILE A 132 1.44 12.96 -2.53
N TYR A 133 0.50 13.45 -3.34
CA TYR A 133 -0.05 14.80 -3.24
C TYR A 133 -1.49 14.76 -2.74
N THR A 134 -1.85 15.68 -1.84
CA THR A 134 -3.24 15.85 -1.39
C THR A 134 -3.72 17.27 -1.65
N ALA A 135 -4.91 17.38 -2.26
CA ALA A 135 -5.58 18.63 -2.57
C ALA A 135 -7.11 18.40 -2.68
N ASP A 136 -7.88 19.39 -3.08
CA ASP A 136 -9.31 19.22 -3.40
C ASP A 136 -9.46 18.59 -4.79
N LEU A 137 -9.75 17.29 -4.84
CA LEU A 137 -10.09 16.56 -6.06
C LEU A 137 -11.58 16.30 -6.16
N LEU A 138 -12.31 16.26 -5.04
CA LEU A 138 -13.76 16.01 -5.04
C LEU A 138 -14.53 17.09 -5.76
N SER A 139 -14.05 18.34 -5.78
CA SER A 139 -14.64 19.41 -6.60
C SER A 139 -14.59 19.12 -8.10
N ALA A 140 -13.66 18.30 -8.55
CA ALA A 140 -13.57 17.77 -9.91
C ALA A 140 -14.28 16.41 -10.10
N GLY A 141 -14.92 15.87 -9.04
CA GLY A 141 -15.62 14.59 -9.05
C GLY A 141 -14.68 13.37 -8.93
N VAL A 142 -13.43 13.55 -8.49
CA VAL A 142 -12.38 12.52 -8.41
C VAL A 142 -11.98 12.30 -6.96
N GLN A 143 -11.78 11.05 -6.53
CA GLN A 143 -11.28 10.72 -5.20
C GLN A 143 -9.75 10.60 -5.15
N GLY A 144 -9.16 10.18 -6.26
CA GLY A 144 -7.73 10.06 -6.46
C GLY A 144 -7.40 9.79 -7.92
N PHE A 145 -6.15 9.93 -8.27
CA PHE A 145 -5.60 9.48 -9.54
C PHE A 145 -4.09 9.26 -9.40
N ALA A 146 -3.56 8.37 -10.23
CA ALA A 146 -2.14 8.15 -10.39
C ALA A 146 -1.75 8.13 -11.87
N TYR A 147 -0.48 8.25 -12.14
CA TYR A 147 0.08 7.88 -13.43
C TYR A 147 0.57 6.44 -13.36
N LEU A 148 0.21 5.66 -14.37
CA LEU A 148 0.65 4.26 -14.45
C LEU A 148 2.17 4.18 -14.47
N GLY A 149 2.73 3.26 -13.68
CA GLY A 149 4.15 3.19 -13.41
C GLY A 149 5.07 3.05 -14.63
N ASN A 150 4.54 2.54 -15.74
CA ASN A 150 5.25 2.41 -17.01
C ASN A 150 5.04 3.60 -17.97
N GLN A 151 4.27 4.62 -17.56
CA GLN A 151 3.89 5.73 -18.45
C GLN A 151 5.01 6.74 -18.64
N PHE A 152 5.84 6.94 -17.62
CA PHE A 152 6.96 7.88 -17.63
C PHE A 152 8.24 7.20 -17.13
N ALA A 153 9.39 7.86 -17.35
CA ALA A 153 10.63 7.44 -16.70
C ALA A 153 10.51 7.56 -15.17
N SER A 154 11.16 6.70 -14.42
CA SER A 154 11.08 6.64 -12.95
C SER A 154 11.44 7.96 -12.25
N SER A 155 12.30 8.79 -12.84
CA SER A 155 12.67 10.12 -12.33
C SER A 155 11.71 11.24 -12.76
N HIS A 156 10.61 10.94 -13.45
CA HIS A 156 9.72 11.98 -13.95
C HIS A 156 8.80 12.49 -12.82
N PRO A 157 8.61 13.83 -12.66
CA PRO A 157 7.79 14.40 -11.59
C PRO A 157 6.33 13.91 -11.55
N GLN A 158 5.79 13.47 -12.70
CA GLN A 158 4.43 12.91 -12.78
C GLN A 158 4.33 11.45 -12.31
N GLN A 159 5.45 10.78 -11.99
CA GLN A 159 5.42 9.48 -11.30
C GLN A 159 4.98 9.67 -9.84
N SER A 160 3.67 9.74 -9.64
CA SER A 160 3.08 10.15 -8.37
C SER A 160 1.66 9.64 -8.18
N VAL A 161 1.20 9.69 -6.94
CA VAL A 161 -0.17 9.43 -6.52
C VAL A 161 -0.79 10.75 -6.05
N ASN A 162 -2.05 10.98 -6.40
CA ASN A 162 -2.81 12.16 -6.04
C ASN A 162 -4.10 11.76 -5.38
N LEU A 163 -4.39 12.32 -4.21
CA LEU A 163 -5.53 11.97 -3.38
C LEU A 163 -6.34 13.22 -3.04
N ASP A 164 -7.63 13.05 -2.98
CA ASP A 164 -8.45 14.06 -2.32
C ASP A 164 -8.08 14.14 -0.83
N HIS A 165 -7.94 15.35 -0.31
CA HIS A 165 -7.49 15.57 1.06
C HIS A 165 -8.40 14.97 2.12
N ASP A 166 -9.70 14.78 1.83
CA ASP A 166 -10.68 14.16 2.71
C ASP A 166 -10.72 12.62 2.58
N ARG A 167 -9.96 12.05 1.63
CA ARG A 167 -9.96 10.60 1.34
C ARG A 167 -8.78 9.84 1.92
N ILE A 168 -7.85 10.49 2.59
CA ILE A 168 -6.72 9.80 3.21
C ILE A 168 -7.14 8.79 4.29
N ASN A 169 -8.31 8.97 4.91
CA ASN A 169 -8.90 8.01 5.85
C ASN A 169 -9.69 6.87 5.16
N SER A 170 -9.89 6.96 3.85
CA SER A 170 -10.48 5.91 3.04
C SER A 170 -9.34 5.09 2.43
N THR A 171 -8.76 4.20 3.25
CA THR A 171 -7.49 3.51 2.93
C THR A 171 -7.52 2.79 1.60
N TRP A 172 -8.67 2.22 1.22
CA TRP A 172 -8.88 1.58 -0.08
C TRP A 172 -8.63 2.53 -1.27
N VAL A 173 -8.85 3.85 -1.14
CA VAL A 173 -8.53 4.83 -2.21
C VAL A 173 -7.02 4.92 -2.39
N VAL A 174 -6.28 5.03 -1.31
CA VAL A 174 -4.81 5.12 -1.36
C VAL A 174 -4.22 3.85 -1.96
N THR A 175 -4.68 2.69 -1.48
CA THR A 175 -4.24 1.38 -1.97
C THR A 175 -4.52 1.22 -3.46
N HIS A 176 -5.71 1.63 -3.92
CA HIS A 176 -6.10 1.65 -5.32
C HIS A 176 -5.15 2.52 -6.18
N GLU A 177 -4.92 3.77 -5.77
CA GLU A 177 -4.08 4.69 -6.55
C GLU A 177 -2.60 4.27 -6.54
N VAL A 178 -2.10 3.70 -5.44
CA VAL A 178 -0.76 3.09 -5.40
C VAL A 178 -0.70 1.87 -6.32
N GLY A 179 -1.78 1.09 -6.44
CA GLY A 179 -1.88 0.00 -7.42
C GLY A 179 -1.65 0.49 -8.85
N HIS A 180 -2.27 1.60 -9.23
CA HIS A 180 -2.01 2.24 -10.52
C HIS A 180 -0.57 2.73 -10.67
N HIS A 181 -0.03 3.37 -9.63
CA HIS A 181 1.36 3.80 -9.64
C HIS A 181 2.32 2.62 -9.83
N LEU A 182 1.98 1.45 -9.30
CA LEU A 182 2.72 0.21 -9.53
C LEU A 182 2.28 -0.55 -10.78
N GLY A 183 1.56 0.13 -11.69
CA GLY A 183 1.28 -0.30 -13.05
C GLY A 183 0.02 -1.17 -13.21
N LEU A 184 -0.81 -1.35 -12.19
CA LEU A 184 -2.04 -2.13 -12.32
C LEU A 184 -3.13 -1.36 -13.07
N PRO A 185 -3.74 -1.94 -14.11
CA PRO A 185 -4.99 -1.42 -14.68
C PRO A 185 -6.19 -1.66 -13.77
N HIS A 186 -7.32 -1.02 -14.06
CA HIS A 186 -8.59 -1.42 -13.46
C HIS A 186 -8.96 -2.84 -13.89
N THR A 187 -9.55 -3.64 -13.01
CA THR A 187 -9.97 -5.02 -13.31
C THR A 187 -11.05 -5.12 -14.39
N PHE A 188 -11.84 -4.05 -14.57
CA PHE A 188 -12.89 -3.96 -15.61
C PHE A 188 -12.37 -3.39 -16.95
N GLN A 189 -11.07 -3.12 -17.06
CA GLN A 189 -10.49 -2.63 -18.30
C GLN A 189 -10.63 -3.68 -19.40
N GLY A 190 -11.13 -3.26 -20.56
CA GLY A 190 -11.37 -4.15 -21.72
C GLY A 190 -12.69 -4.90 -21.67
N ASP A 191 -13.52 -4.68 -20.65
CA ASP A 191 -14.81 -5.36 -20.49
C ASP A 191 -14.66 -6.91 -20.53
N CYS A 192 -15.62 -7.58 -21.14
CA CYS A 192 -15.59 -9.04 -21.40
C CYS A 192 -14.78 -9.40 -22.65
N SER A 193 -13.63 -8.79 -22.86
CA SER A 193 -12.80 -9.01 -24.06
C SER A 193 -11.32 -9.08 -23.71
N GLU A 194 -10.63 -10.08 -24.27
CA GLU A 194 -9.17 -10.17 -24.16
C GLU A 194 -8.46 -8.98 -24.85
N PRO A 195 -7.35 -8.48 -24.27
CA PRO A 195 -6.64 -9.00 -23.11
C PRO A 195 -7.14 -8.49 -21.75
N ASN A 196 -8.32 -7.92 -21.64
CA ASN A 196 -8.88 -7.28 -20.42
C ASN A 196 -7.85 -6.38 -19.70
N ASP A 197 -7.61 -6.58 -18.39
CA ASP A 197 -6.54 -5.93 -17.62
C ASP A 197 -5.16 -6.59 -17.82
N GLY A 198 -5.09 -7.70 -18.57
CA GLY A 198 -3.87 -8.44 -18.88
C GLY A 198 -3.45 -9.46 -17.81
N ILE A 199 -4.17 -9.59 -16.73
CA ILE A 199 -3.82 -10.42 -15.57
C ILE A 199 -4.69 -11.68 -15.54
N ASP A 200 -4.06 -12.86 -15.61
CA ASP A 200 -4.76 -14.12 -15.86
C ASP A 200 -5.68 -14.58 -14.72
N ASP A 201 -5.45 -14.12 -13.50
CA ASP A 201 -6.21 -14.51 -12.29
C ASP A 201 -7.19 -13.44 -11.80
N THR A 202 -7.38 -12.37 -12.57
CA THR A 202 -8.48 -11.41 -12.42
C THR A 202 -9.61 -11.80 -13.39
N PRO A 203 -10.81 -12.21 -12.89
CA PRO A 203 -11.93 -12.51 -13.77
C PRO A 203 -12.37 -11.31 -14.59
N GLN A 204 -12.72 -11.55 -15.85
CA GLN A 204 -13.25 -10.51 -16.72
C GLN A 204 -14.59 -10.00 -16.20
N HIS A 205 -14.77 -8.70 -16.18
CA HIS A 205 -16.04 -8.05 -15.83
C HIS A 205 -16.15 -6.68 -16.48
N ASN A 206 -17.33 -6.12 -16.52
CA ASN A 206 -17.56 -4.83 -17.12
C ASN A 206 -18.12 -3.79 -16.14
N GLU A 207 -18.14 -2.52 -16.56
CA GLU A 207 -18.54 -1.39 -15.72
C GLU A 207 -19.98 -1.47 -15.21
N SER A 208 -20.85 -2.34 -15.75
CA SER A 208 -22.22 -2.49 -15.26
C SER A 208 -22.30 -3.11 -13.87
N GLY A 209 -21.22 -3.74 -13.43
CA GLY A 209 -21.08 -4.38 -12.11
C GLY A 209 -20.46 -3.53 -11.03
N LEU A 210 -20.03 -2.31 -11.33
CA LEU A 210 -19.37 -1.43 -10.38
C LEU A 210 -20.28 -1.03 -9.21
N TRP A 211 -19.66 -0.65 -8.09
CA TRP A 211 -20.35 -0.23 -6.85
C TRP A 211 -21.16 -1.32 -6.16
N SER A 212 -20.88 -2.58 -6.46
CA SER A 212 -21.51 -3.75 -5.87
C SER A 212 -20.54 -4.53 -4.99
N CYS A 213 -21.02 -4.97 -3.81
CA CYS A 213 -20.31 -5.91 -2.94
C CYS A 213 -20.85 -7.35 -3.07
N ASN A 214 -21.62 -7.63 -4.13
CA ASN A 214 -22.20 -8.95 -4.33
C ASN A 214 -21.19 -9.91 -4.96
N SER A 215 -20.56 -10.75 -4.16
CA SER A 215 -19.57 -11.74 -4.61
C SER A 215 -20.11 -12.82 -5.58
N SER A 216 -21.42 -12.86 -5.79
CA SER A 216 -22.05 -13.75 -6.78
C SER A 216 -22.39 -13.02 -8.09
N GLN A 217 -21.98 -11.74 -8.22
CA GLN A 217 -22.17 -10.98 -9.43
C GLN A 217 -21.26 -11.53 -10.54
N ASP A 218 -21.80 -11.61 -11.76
CA ASP A 218 -21.06 -12.04 -12.94
C ASP A 218 -21.61 -11.26 -14.14
N THR A 219 -20.86 -10.27 -14.56
CA THR A 219 -21.19 -9.39 -15.69
C THR A 219 -20.66 -9.92 -17.02
N CYS A 220 -19.78 -10.94 -16.99
CA CYS A 220 -19.23 -11.61 -18.16
C CYS A 220 -19.49 -13.14 -18.14
N PRO A 221 -20.75 -13.59 -18.17
CA PRO A 221 -21.13 -14.97 -17.87
C PRO A 221 -20.64 -16.01 -18.90
N ASN A 222 -19.96 -15.60 -19.95
CA ASN A 222 -19.30 -16.52 -20.90
C ASN A 222 -17.84 -16.78 -20.56
N ASP A 223 -17.29 -16.04 -19.60
CA ASP A 223 -15.91 -16.13 -19.14
C ASP A 223 -15.86 -16.70 -17.71
N PRO A 224 -14.77 -17.35 -17.29
CA PRO A 224 -14.71 -17.98 -15.97
C PRO A 224 -14.61 -16.97 -14.84
N GLY A 225 -15.39 -17.18 -13.78
CA GLY A 225 -15.29 -16.43 -12.52
C GLY A 225 -16.41 -15.41 -12.34
N ASN A 226 -16.60 -14.97 -11.11
CA ASN A 226 -17.49 -13.85 -10.77
C ASN A 226 -16.70 -12.54 -10.81
N ASP A 227 -17.40 -11.41 -10.88
CA ASP A 227 -16.76 -10.09 -10.81
C ASP A 227 -15.90 -9.98 -9.54
N PRO A 228 -14.64 -9.50 -9.63
CA PRO A 228 -13.71 -9.46 -8.52
C PRO A 228 -14.01 -8.28 -7.58
N VAL A 229 -15.15 -8.33 -6.88
CA VAL A 229 -15.65 -7.23 -6.04
C VAL A 229 -14.79 -6.94 -4.82
N THR A 230 -13.91 -7.85 -4.40
CA THR A 230 -12.97 -7.65 -3.30
C THR A 230 -11.62 -7.07 -3.75
N ASN A 231 -11.39 -6.98 -5.05
CA ASN A 231 -10.12 -6.53 -5.60
C ASN A 231 -9.94 -5.01 -5.46
N TYR A 232 -8.76 -4.57 -5.02
CA TYR A 232 -8.45 -3.14 -4.88
C TYR A 232 -8.55 -2.37 -6.19
N MET A 233 -8.33 -3.00 -7.35
CA MET A 233 -8.43 -2.33 -8.66
C MET A 233 -9.84 -2.31 -9.25
N ASN A 234 -10.86 -2.72 -8.50
CA ASN A 234 -12.28 -2.56 -8.84
C ASN A 234 -12.82 -1.24 -8.26
N TYR A 235 -14.09 -0.91 -8.53
CA TYR A 235 -14.84 0.19 -7.94
C TYR A 235 -15.96 -0.33 -7.02
N SER A 236 -15.61 -1.13 -6.04
CA SER A 236 -16.56 -1.68 -5.05
C SER A 236 -16.46 -0.98 -3.68
N GLY A 237 -15.63 0.06 -3.58
CA GLY A 237 -15.50 0.88 -2.37
C GLY A 237 -14.96 0.08 -1.19
N SER A 238 -15.61 0.18 -0.04
CA SER A 238 -15.17 -0.49 1.20
C SER A 238 -15.18 -2.03 1.17
N CYS A 239 -15.58 -2.64 0.05
CA CYS A 239 -15.52 -4.09 -0.13
C CYS A 239 -14.17 -4.57 -0.66
N GLN A 240 -13.31 -3.64 -1.07
CA GLN A 240 -11.97 -3.92 -1.57
C GLN A 240 -11.06 -4.32 -0.41
N THR A 241 -10.40 -5.48 -0.53
CA THR A 241 -9.61 -6.08 0.55
C THR A 241 -8.40 -6.88 0.06
N GLU A 242 -8.20 -6.99 -1.26
CA GLU A 242 -7.14 -7.85 -1.77
C GLU A 242 -6.63 -7.47 -3.17
N TYR A 243 -5.40 -7.88 -3.45
CA TYR A 243 -4.84 -8.07 -4.77
C TYR A 243 -4.67 -9.56 -5.06
N THR A 244 -4.63 -9.94 -6.33
CA THR A 244 -4.35 -11.32 -6.74
C THR A 244 -2.84 -11.61 -6.80
N PRO A 245 -2.44 -12.90 -6.79
CA PRO A 245 -1.05 -13.28 -7.08
C PRO A 245 -0.53 -12.79 -8.44
N GLY A 246 -1.37 -12.71 -9.46
CA GLY A 246 -1.00 -12.17 -10.76
C GLY A 246 -0.74 -10.66 -10.71
N GLN A 247 -1.52 -9.94 -9.91
CA GLN A 247 -1.28 -8.52 -9.64
C GLN A 247 0.03 -8.30 -8.86
N HIS A 248 0.38 -9.20 -7.93
CA HIS A 248 1.70 -9.20 -7.30
C HIS A 248 2.83 -9.31 -8.34
N ASP A 249 2.77 -10.33 -9.20
CA ASP A 249 3.78 -10.53 -10.25
C ASP A 249 3.89 -9.28 -11.16
N TRP A 250 2.76 -8.64 -11.47
CA TRP A 250 2.71 -7.43 -12.27
C TRP A 250 3.38 -6.22 -11.59
N GLN A 251 3.04 -5.94 -10.33
CA GLN A 251 3.62 -4.85 -9.56
C GLN A 251 5.14 -4.99 -9.43
N HIS A 252 5.63 -6.18 -9.09
CA HIS A 252 7.06 -6.45 -9.00
C HIS A 252 7.76 -6.29 -10.34
N TYR A 253 7.16 -6.76 -11.44
CA TYR A 253 7.70 -6.55 -12.77
C TYR A 253 7.81 -5.05 -13.11
N VAL A 254 6.79 -4.26 -12.78
CA VAL A 254 6.81 -2.81 -13.01
C VAL A 254 7.87 -2.13 -12.16
N ILE A 255 8.02 -2.51 -10.90
CA ILE A 255 9.09 -1.98 -10.03
C ILE A 255 10.47 -2.32 -10.61
N GLU A 256 10.71 -3.57 -10.97
CA GLU A 256 12.00 -4.03 -11.49
C GLU A 256 12.40 -3.37 -12.83
N ASN A 257 11.44 -2.94 -13.64
CA ASN A 257 11.71 -2.43 -14.98
C ASN A 257 11.48 -0.93 -15.15
N TYR A 258 10.60 -0.33 -14.32
CA TYR A 258 10.20 1.07 -14.47
C TYR A 258 10.42 1.92 -13.22
N HIS A 259 10.52 1.32 -12.02
CA HIS A 259 10.78 2.01 -10.76
C HIS A 259 12.05 1.49 -10.06
N THR A 260 13.12 1.31 -10.83
CA THR A 260 14.37 0.70 -10.35
C THR A 260 14.99 1.42 -9.16
N GLY A 261 14.74 2.71 -8.99
CA GLY A 261 15.21 3.48 -7.83
C GLY A 261 14.65 2.98 -6.50
N TYR A 262 13.46 2.39 -6.48
CA TYR A 262 12.90 1.78 -5.27
C TYR A 262 13.72 0.57 -4.80
N LEU A 263 14.40 -0.12 -5.71
CA LEU A 263 15.29 -1.24 -5.40
C LEU A 263 16.65 -0.81 -4.86
N GLU A 264 17.00 0.48 -5.03
CA GLU A 264 18.24 1.05 -4.53
C GLU A 264 18.10 1.56 -3.08
N ASN A 265 16.88 1.65 -2.57
CA ASN A 265 16.63 2.02 -1.19
C ASN A 265 17.22 0.95 -0.26
N ASN A 266 18.41 1.22 0.28
CA ASN A 266 19.06 0.34 1.22
C ASN A 266 18.37 0.42 2.57
N PHE A 267 17.86 -0.72 3.03
CA PHE A 267 17.18 -0.85 4.31
C PHE A 267 18.18 -0.80 5.46
N PHE A 268 18.18 0.32 6.18
CA PHE A 268 18.90 0.44 7.44
C PHE A 268 17.96 0.31 8.66
N TYR A 269 16.65 0.12 8.43
CA TYR A 269 15.65 0.03 9.49
C TYR A 269 15.17 -1.41 9.67
N PRO A 270 14.99 -1.87 10.92
CA PRO A 270 14.37 -3.15 11.17
C PRO A 270 12.86 -3.08 10.96
N LEU A 271 12.27 -4.14 10.40
CA LEU A 271 10.83 -4.39 10.46
C LEU A 271 10.56 -5.54 11.39
N LEU A 272 10.08 -5.22 12.59
CA LEU A 272 9.74 -6.23 13.57
C LEU A 272 8.29 -6.67 13.40
N ARG A 273 8.09 -7.99 13.41
CA ARG A 273 6.77 -8.60 13.40
C ARG A 273 6.64 -9.64 14.49
N VAL A 274 5.41 -9.79 14.99
CA VAL A 274 5.06 -10.90 15.84
C VAL A 274 4.94 -12.16 14.95
N ASN A 275 5.91 -13.05 15.05
CA ASN A 275 5.96 -14.32 14.31
C ASN A 275 5.36 -15.48 15.11
N GLY A 276 5.07 -15.27 16.38
CA GLY A 276 4.42 -16.28 17.20
C GLY A 276 4.20 -15.84 18.64
N ILE A 277 3.27 -16.53 19.29
CA ILE A 277 2.95 -16.34 20.69
C ILE A 277 3.11 -17.71 21.37
N ASN A 278 3.96 -17.77 22.39
CA ASN A 278 4.20 -18.98 23.16
C ASN A 278 3.64 -18.84 24.57
N TYR A 279 2.69 -19.66 24.93
CA TYR A 279 2.24 -19.83 26.31
C TYR A 279 3.20 -20.74 27.05
N LEU A 280 3.87 -20.23 28.09
CA LEU A 280 4.92 -20.98 28.77
C LEU A 280 4.44 -21.72 30.02
N ALA A 281 3.42 -21.24 30.67
CA ALA A 281 2.79 -21.87 31.84
C ALA A 281 1.41 -21.25 32.03
N ASP A 282 0.50 -22.05 32.49
CA ASP A 282 -0.79 -21.66 33.05
C ASP A 282 -0.86 -22.10 34.50
N SER A 283 -1.81 -21.58 35.26
CA SER A 283 -1.91 -21.83 36.69
C SER A 283 -2.38 -23.25 37.03
N ASP A 284 -3.07 -23.93 36.13
CA ASP A 284 -3.60 -25.29 36.34
C ASP A 284 -2.86 -26.38 35.54
N GLY A 285 -2.02 -25.99 34.56
CA GLY A 285 -1.13 -26.91 33.82
C GLY A 285 -1.80 -27.62 32.65
N ASP A 286 -2.96 -27.18 32.18
CA ASP A 286 -3.67 -27.78 31.06
C ASP A 286 -3.23 -27.24 29.68
N TYR A 287 -2.34 -26.25 29.64
CA TYR A 287 -1.82 -25.57 28.45
C TYR A 287 -2.87 -24.79 27.66
N ARG A 288 -3.95 -24.36 28.34
CA ARG A 288 -4.98 -23.48 27.79
C ARG A 288 -5.09 -22.25 28.66
N PHE A 289 -5.51 -21.16 28.07
CA PHE A 289 -5.78 -19.94 28.82
C PHE A 289 -7.27 -19.86 29.07
N ASN A 290 -7.69 -20.34 30.23
CA ASN A 290 -9.09 -20.42 30.68
C ASN A 290 -9.42 -19.33 31.70
N PRO A 291 -10.73 -19.04 31.93
CA PRO A 291 -11.13 -18.14 33.04
C PRO A 291 -10.58 -18.60 34.39
N GLY A 292 -9.88 -17.71 35.07
CA GLY A 292 -9.21 -17.98 36.35
C GLY A 292 -7.72 -18.27 36.25
N ASP A 293 -7.19 -18.46 35.03
CA ASP A 293 -5.79 -18.74 34.83
C ASP A 293 -4.92 -17.49 34.89
N THR A 294 -3.67 -17.72 35.30
CA THR A 294 -2.57 -16.76 35.10
C THR A 294 -1.53 -17.43 34.23
N SER A 295 -1.23 -16.84 33.11
CA SER A 295 -0.30 -17.38 32.12
C SER A 295 0.90 -16.48 31.85
N ARG A 296 2.03 -17.10 31.56
CA ARG A 296 3.22 -16.42 31.05
C ARG A 296 3.18 -16.50 29.52
N VAL A 297 3.26 -15.34 28.88
CA VAL A 297 3.19 -15.22 27.43
C VAL A 297 4.49 -14.66 26.90
N LYS A 298 5.14 -15.39 26.02
CA LYS A 298 6.30 -14.91 25.22
C LYS A 298 5.86 -14.59 23.82
N ILE A 299 6.38 -13.48 23.33
CA ILE A 299 6.24 -13.09 21.93
C ILE A 299 7.52 -13.49 21.19
N VAL A 300 7.35 -14.10 20.03
CA VAL A 300 8.42 -14.35 19.07
C VAL A 300 8.39 -13.24 18.04
N LEU A 301 9.48 -12.50 17.92
CA LEU A 301 9.64 -11.47 16.89
C LEU A 301 10.47 -12.01 15.72
N ALA A 302 10.08 -11.67 14.53
CA ALA A 302 10.91 -11.75 13.35
C ALA A 302 11.33 -10.33 12.94
N ASN A 303 12.55 -10.19 12.43
CA ASN A 303 13.00 -8.98 11.76
C ASN A 303 13.12 -9.29 10.27
N GLU A 304 12.13 -8.86 9.52
CA GLU A 304 12.00 -9.22 8.10
C GLU A 304 12.86 -8.34 7.19
N TRP A 305 13.49 -7.28 7.74
CA TRP A 305 14.21 -6.30 6.93
C TRP A 305 15.71 -6.16 7.22
N GLY A 306 16.37 -5.31 6.39
CA GLY A 306 17.80 -5.21 6.26
C GLY A 306 18.56 -4.56 7.41
N GLY A 307 17.90 -3.92 8.37
CA GLY A 307 18.54 -3.30 9.54
C GLY A 307 18.42 -4.16 10.78
N ASP A 308 19.45 -4.20 11.61
CA ASP A 308 19.40 -4.84 12.91
C ASP A 308 18.49 -4.04 13.87
N ALA A 309 17.58 -4.71 14.57
CA ALA A 309 16.76 -4.09 15.60
C ALA A 309 17.49 -4.11 16.94
N VAL A 310 17.77 -2.94 17.47
CA VAL A 310 18.39 -2.73 18.78
C VAL A 310 17.44 -1.94 19.69
N ASN A 311 17.59 -2.09 20.99
CA ASN A 311 16.74 -1.41 21.99
C ASN A 311 15.24 -1.73 21.82
N VAL A 312 14.93 -2.98 21.50
CA VAL A 312 13.55 -3.42 21.29
C VAL A 312 12.84 -3.59 22.63
N SER A 313 11.67 -3.00 22.75
CA SER A 313 10.75 -3.25 23.86
C SER A 313 9.34 -3.47 23.34
N LEU A 314 8.54 -4.23 24.06
CA LEU A 314 7.15 -4.52 23.74
C LEU A 314 6.25 -4.13 24.90
N THR A 315 5.09 -3.59 24.57
CA THR A 315 4.00 -3.37 25.52
C THR A 315 2.78 -4.15 25.07
N LEU A 316 2.19 -4.91 26.00
CA LEU A 316 0.97 -5.66 25.74
C LEU A 316 -0.23 -4.88 26.28
N GLU A 317 -1.26 -4.76 25.47
CA GLU A 317 -2.54 -4.17 25.81
C GLU A 317 -3.69 -5.12 25.48
N SER A 318 -4.83 -4.99 26.13
CA SER A 318 -6.04 -5.76 25.84
C SER A 318 -7.27 -4.89 26.02
N ASP A 319 -8.15 -4.91 25.03
CA ASP A 319 -9.48 -4.27 25.09
C ASP A 319 -10.56 -5.19 25.70
N ASP A 320 -10.23 -6.47 25.95
CA ASP A 320 -11.15 -7.40 26.59
C ASP A 320 -11.16 -7.19 28.09
N PRO A 321 -12.29 -6.76 28.69
CA PRO A 321 -12.36 -6.47 30.15
C PRO A 321 -12.17 -7.71 31.02
N ARG A 322 -12.20 -8.92 30.45
CA ARG A 322 -11.93 -10.18 31.15
C ARG A 322 -10.45 -10.54 31.20
N ILE A 323 -9.60 -9.76 30.54
CA ILE A 323 -8.15 -9.97 30.54
C ILE A 323 -7.50 -8.87 31.38
N THR A 324 -6.82 -9.27 32.42
CA THR A 324 -5.98 -8.38 33.24
C THR A 324 -4.51 -8.66 32.94
N ILE A 325 -3.79 -7.65 32.51
CA ILE A 325 -2.36 -7.72 32.26
C ILE A 325 -1.63 -7.30 33.55
N LEU A 326 -0.94 -8.26 34.17
CA LEU A 326 -0.23 -8.06 35.44
C LEU A 326 1.19 -7.52 35.23
N ASP A 327 1.82 -7.92 34.13
CA ASP A 327 3.08 -7.37 33.65
C ASP A 327 2.96 -7.17 32.13
N ASN A 328 2.96 -5.91 31.73
CA ASN A 328 2.65 -5.51 30.35
C ASN A 328 3.87 -5.08 29.53
N HIS A 329 5.09 -5.19 30.10
CA HIS A 329 6.28 -4.69 29.43
C HIS A 329 7.36 -5.76 29.36
N ILE A 330 7.92 -5.93 28.16
CA ILE A 330 9.08 -6.77 27.90
C ILE A 330 10.19 -5.91 27.29
N ASP A 331 11.38 -6.00 27.85
CA ASP A 331 12.58 -5.35 27.34
C ASP A 331 13.57 -6.40 26.81
N PHE A 332 13.85 -6.36 25.52
CA PHE A 332 14.85 -7.24 24.91
C PHE A 332 16.29 -6.88 25.30
N ASN A 333 16.49 -5.68 25.84
CA ASN A 333 17.81 -5.21 26.29
C ASN A 333 18.13 -5.66 27.73
N ASN A 334 17.15 -6.18 28.47
CA ASN A 334 17.32 -6.60 29.85
C ASN A 334 17.61 -8.10 29.96
N SER A 335 18.55 -8.60 29.18
CA SER A 335 18.97 -10.00 29.20
C SER A 335 20.21 -10.20 30.07
N PRO A 336 20.28 -11.27 30.89
CA PRO A 336 21.49 -11.60 31.65
C PRO A 336 22.70 -11.94 30.78
N ILE A 337 22.53 -12.14 29.48
CA ILE A 337 23.60 -12.38 28.52
C ILE A 337 24.00 -11.15 27.70
N GLY A 338 23.41 -9.97 28.03
CA GLY A 338 23.59 -8.70 27.30
C GLY A 338 22.39 -8.32 26.43
N ASP A 339 22.49 -7.17 25.80
CA ASP A 339 21.43 -6.67 24.92
C ASP A 339 21.21 -7.64 23.74
N ILE A 340 19.95 -7.94 23.47
CA ILE A 340 19.56 -8.79 22.34
C ILE A 340 19.38 -7.89 21.12
N THR A 341 20.20 -8.11 20.12
CA THR A 341 20.00 -7.57 18.78
C THR A 341 19.18 -8.56 17.97
N ILE A 342 18.06 -8.12 17.41
CA ILE A 342 17.30 -8.92 16.46
C ILE A 342 17.89 -8.64 15.09
N ALA A 343 18.73 -9.56 14.60
CA ALA A 343 19.46 -9.37 13.36
C ALA A 343 18.51 -9.23 12.16
N SER A 344 18.98 -8.54 11.13
CA SER A 344 18.32 -8.48 9.84
C SER A 344 17.96 -9.89 9.33
N GLN A 345 16.74 -10.06 8.85
CA GLN A 345 16.19 -11.34 8.35
C GLN A 345 16.14 -12.48 9.39
N ASP A 346 16.14 -12.15 10.68
CA ASP A 346 15.91 -13.12 11.75
C ASP A 346 14.43 -13.54 11.75
N ILE A 347 14.18 -14.83 11.65
CA ILE A 347 12.82 -15.39 11.57
C ILE A 347 12.18 -15.66 12.94
N GLY A 348 12.89 -15.45 14.04
CA GLY A 348 12.29 -15.67 15.35
C GLY A 348 13.19 -15.47 16.54
N SER A 349 13.29 -14.22 17.02
CA SER A 349 13.91 -13.90 18.31
C SER A 349 12.87 -13.84 19.42
N THR A 350 13.24 -14.29 20.62
CA THR A 350 12.42 -14.16 21.83
C THR A 350 13.15 -13.37 22.90
N ALA A 351 12.44 -12.48 23.58
CA ALA A 351 12.94 -11.85 24.80
C ALA A 351 13.27 -12.91 25.86
N PHE A 352 14.17 -12.58 26.78
CA PHE A 352 14.42 -13.42 27.96
C PHE A 352 13.22 -13.40 28.91
N ASP A 353 12.49 -12.29 28.94
CA ASP A 353 11.34 -12.03 29.80
C ASP A 353 10.00 -12.44 29.15
N TRP A 354 8.88 -12.28 29.85
CA TRP A 354 7.53 -12.66 29.41
C TRP A 354 6.50 -11.69 29.98
N PHE A 355 5.38 -11.55 29.29
CA PHE A 355 4.18 -10.91 29.83
C PHE A 355 3.48 -11.82 30.84
N LEU A 356 2.89 -11.22 31.86
CA LEU A 356 2.05 -11.95 32.82
C LEU A 356 0.59 -11.49 32.64
N VAL A 357 -0.28 -12.44 32.32
CA VAL A 357 -1.70 -12.18 31.99
C VAL A 357 -2.56 -13.09 32.85
N THR A 358 -3.72 -12.58 33.28
CA THR A 358 -4.75 -13.38 33.94
C THR A 358 -6.09 -13.21 33.26
N ALA A 359 -6.86 -14.28 33.16
CA ALA A 359 -8.24 -14.25 32.71
C ALA A 359 -9.18 -14.25 33.93
N ASP A 360 -10.10 -13.30 33.97
CA ASP A 360 -11.05 -13.20 35.09
C ASP A 360 -12.07 -14.36 35.03
N VAL A 361 -12.50 -14.82 36.21
CA VAL A 361 -13.66 -15.72 36.34
C VAL A 361 -14.93 -14.86 36.39
N ASP A 362 -15.88 -15.11 35.53
CA ASP A 362 -17.21 -14.50 35.58
C ASP A 362 -18.00 -14.93 36.82
#